data_e47ae4c096ab24524a69802babdb3461
#
_entry.id   e47ae4c096ab24524a69802babdb3461
#
_cell.length_a   1.000
_cell.length_b   1.000
_cell.length_c   1.000
_cell.angle_alpha   90.00
_cell.angle_beta   90.00
_cell.angle_gamma   90.00
#
_symmetry.space_group_name_H-M   'P 1'
#
loop_
_entity.id
_entity.type
_entity.pdbx_description
1 polymer ?
#
loop_
_entity_poly.entity_id
_entity_poly.type
_entity_poly.pdbx_seq_one_letter_code
_entity_poly.pdbx_strand_id
1 'polypeptide(L)'
;LRDDARDISINVGSITGGTAENVVADYAEAHCEYRYFDMAYKQEIADKIKSICAEPGIEGCTTELTFGPSHPAAKLSAGSQCLYNMAREIASNLGETATLEQTGGAGDISIAAAAGAPVLDGLGMEGAGAHTREEFAKLNRMPYKIELAAQLIARLTWRRRGRTFF
;
A
#
# COMPACT_ATOMS: atom_id res chain seq x y z
N LEU A 1 -3.54 -1.99 19.53
CA LEU A 1 -3.75 -2.43 18.15
C LEU A 1 -2.48 -2.33 17.31
N ARG A 2 -1.64 -1.28 17.51
CA ARG A 2 -0.33 -1.19 16.87
C ARG A 2 0.58 -2.34 17.36
N ASP A 3 1.31 -2.95 16.43
CA ASP A 3 2.27 -4.03 16.73
C ASP A 3 3.44 -3.92 15.74
N ASP A 4 4.52 -3.31 16.20
CA ASP A 4 5.70 -3.06 15.37
C ASP A 4 6.45 -4.35 15.03
N ALA A 5 6.34 -5.41 15.83
CA ALA A 5 6.97 -6.71 15.52
C ALA A 5 6.26 -7.44 14.37
N ARG A 6 5.01 -7.12 14.09
CA ARG A 6 4.20 -7.68 13.01
C ARG A 6 3.93 -6.68 11.88
N ASP A 7 4.58 -5.51 11.93
CA ASP A 7 4.35 -4.40 10.99
C ASP A 7 2.86 -4.01 10.86
N ILE A 8 2.15 -4.00 12.01
CA ILE A 8 0.78 -3.53 12.09
C ILE A 8 0.79 -2.11 12.61
N SER A 9 0.27 -1.18 11.82
CA SER A 9 0.08 0.20 12.22
C SER A 9 -1.39 0.59 12.22
N ILE A 10 -1.74 1.54 13.09
CA ILE A 10 -3.04 2.18 13.13
C ILE A 10 -2.83 3.69 13.28
N ASN A 11 -3.62 4.45 12.57
CA ASN A 11 -3.60 5.90 12.63
C ASN A 11 -5.02 6.44 12.79
N VAL A 12 -5.20 7.40 13.68
CA VAL A 12 -6.43 8.20 13.78
C VAL A 12 -6.19 9.48 13.00
N GLY A 13 -6.73 9.55 11.81
CA GLY A 13 -6.48 10.66 10.88
C GLY A 13 -7.28 11.92 11.22
N SER A 14 -8.49 11.75 11.77
CA SER A 14 -9.31 12.86 12.24
C SER A 14 -10.24 12.44 13.36
N ILE A 15 -10.60 13.41 14.20
CA ILE A 15 -11.67 13.30 15.20
C ILE A 15 -12.47 14.59 15.13
N THR A 16 -13.80 14.46 15.04
CA THR A 16 -14.73 15.58 15.06
C THR A 16 -15.84 15.31 16.06
N GLY A 17 -16.41 16.34 16.67
CA GLY A 17 -17.53 16.19 17.62
C GLY A 17 -17.73 17.42 18.50
N GLY A 18 -18.85 17.40 19.23
CA GLY A 18 -19.25 18.50 20.09
C GLY A 18 -19.73 19.75 19.33
N THR A 19 -20.35 20.68 20.06
CA THR A 19 -20.92 21.91 19.50
C THR A 19 -20.40 23.19 20.16
N ALA A 20 -20.02 23.12 21.44
CA ALA A 20 -19.49 24.26 22.19
C ALA A 20 -18.62 23.77 23.38
N GLU A 21 -17.72 24.62 23.86
CA GLU A 21 -16.79 24.31 24.94
C GLU A 21 -17.41 24.02 26.31
N ASN A 22 -18.64 24.48 26.50
CA ASN A 22 -19.40 24.34 27.76
C ASN A 22 -20.59 23.36 27.63
N VAL A 23 -20.61 22.56 26.56
CA VAL A 23 -21.63 21.54 26.32
C VAL A 23 -20.97 20.18 26.17
N VAL A 24 -21.46 19.17 26.90
CA VAL A 24 -21.02 17.78 26.69
C VAL A 24 -21.39 17.35 25.28
N ALA A 25 -20.42 16.80 24.56
CA ALA A 25 -20.63 16.33 23.20
C ALA A 25 -21.65 15.18 23.21
N ASP A 26 -22.69 15.31 22.40
CA ASP A 26 -23.73 14.31 22.16
C ASP A 26 -23.34 13.37 21.00
N TYR A 27 -22.36 13.78 20.18
CA TYR A 27 -21.84 13.03 19.04
C TYR A 27 -20.34 13.30 18.85
N ALA A 28 -19.61 12.25 18.48
CA ALA A 28 -18.25 12.37 17.98
C ALA A 28 -17.98 11.28 16.91
N GLU A 29 -17.14 11.62 15.95
CA GLU A 29 -16.75 10.73 14.86
C GLU A 29 -15.22 10.72 14.75
N ALA A 30 -14.64 9.53 14.52
CA ALA A 30 -13.22 9.36 14.25
C ALA A 30 -13.00 8.56 12.96
N HIS A 31 -12.14 9.07 12.08
CA HIS A 31 -11.67 8.35 10.91
C HIS A 31 -10.31 7.74 11.18
N CYS A 32 -10.23 6.42 11.10
CA CYS A 32 -9.02 5.65 11.38
C CYS A 32 -8.63 4.82 10.16
N GLU A 33 -7.32 4.65 9.96
CA GLU A 33 -6.77 3.65 9.05
C GLU A 33 -5.94 2.64 9.82
N TYR A 34 -5.85 1.42 9.29
CA TYR A 34 -4.90 0.42 9.76
C TYR A 34 -4.21 -0.25 8.58
N ARG A 35 -2.94 -0.58 8.76
CA ARG A 35 -2.09 -1.20 7.74
C ARG A 35 -1.50 -2.48 8.27
N TYR A 36 -1.34 -3.45 7.37
CA TYR A 36 -0.76 -4.76 7.65
C TYR A 36 -0.11 -5.31 6.38
N PHE A 37 0.91 -6.14 6.54
CA PHE A 37 1.60 -6.79 5.42
C PHE A 37 1.16 -8.23 5.17
N ASP A 38 0.41 -8.83 6.09
CA ASP A 38 -0.14 -10.17 5.92
C ASP A 38 -1.66 -10.17 6.06
N MET A 39 -2.33 -10.73 5.05
CA MET A 39 -3.80 -10.88 5.04
C MET A 39 -4.34 -11.66 6.25
N ALA A 40 -3.51 -12.52 6.87
CA ALA A 40 -3.88 -13.24 8.08
C ALA A 40 -4.25 -12.30 9.25
N TYR A 41 -3.65 -11.09 9.28
CA TYR A 41 -3.93 -10.12 10.34
C TYR A 41 -5.20 -9.30 10.12
N LYS A 42 -5.73 -9.26 8.90
CA LYS A 42 -6.92 -8.45 8.56
C LYS A 42 -8.08 -8.74 9.49
N GLN A 43 -8.41 -10.02 9.63
CA GLN A 43 -9.57 -10.42 10.45
C GLN A 43 -9.33 -10.19 11.93
N GLU A 44 -8.12 -10.51 12.43
CA GLU A 44 -7.74 -10.26 13.82
C GLU A 44 -7.87 -8.78 14.20
N ILE A 45 -7.37 -7.88 13.36
CA ILE A 45 -7.45 -6.43 13.59
C ILE A 45 -8.91 -5.98 13.59
N ALA A 46 -9.69 -6.42 12.60
CA ALA A 46 -11.10 -6.07 12.50
C ALA A 46 -11.89 -6.52 13.73
N ASP A 47 -11.63 -7.73 14.23
CA ASP A 47 -12.32 -8.26 15.40
C ASP A 47 -11.91 -7.55 16.70
N LYS A 48 -10.65 -7.16 16.84
CA LYS A 48 -10.20 -6.31 17.95
C LYS A 48 -10.87 -4.93 17.93
N ILE A 49 -11.00 -4.31 16.74
CA ILE A 49 -11.69 -3.02 16.60
C ILE A 49 -13.16 -3.16 16.99
N LYS A 50 -13.85 -4.20 16.48
CA LYS A 50 -15.25 -4.49 16.84
C LYS A 50 -15.42 -4.68 18.35
N SER A 51 -14.53 -5.43 19.00
CA SER A 51 -14.58 -5.65 20.45
C SER A 51 -14.44 -4.34 21.23
N ILE A 52 -13.53 -3.46 20.82
CA ILE A 52 -13.38 -2.15 21.45
C ILE A 52 -14.63 -1.29 21.28
N CYS A 53 -15.24 -1.30 20.09
CA CYS A 53 -16.46 -0.54 19.81
C CYS A 53 -17.71 -1.10 20.50
N ALA A 54 -17.72 -2.40 20.82
CA ALA A 54 -18.84 -3.04 21.51
C ALA A 54 -18.92 -2.68 23.01
N GLU A 55 -17.83 -2.19 23.58
CA GLU A 55 -17.76 -1.79 25.00
C GLU A 55 -17.44 -0.30 25.11
N PRO A 56 -18.41 0.60 24.86
CA PRO A 56 -18.20 2.02 25.04
C PRO A 56 -17.82 2.31 26.49
N GLY A 57 -16.72 3.04 26.71
CA GLY A 57 -16.19 3.34 28.06
C GLY A 57 -17.02 4.30 28.88
N ILE A 58 -18.14 4.80 28.37
CA ILE A 58 -19.07 5.76 28.99
C ILE A 58 -20.46 5.19 28.97
N GLU A 59 -21.09 5.09 30.14
CA GLU A 59 -22.48 4.65 30.27
C GLU A 59 -23.45 5.54 29.47
N GLY A 60 -24.39 4.94 28.78
CA GLY A 60 -25.36 5.64 27.94
C GLY A 60 -24.85 6.00 26.54
N CYS A 61 -23.58 5.72 26.24
CA CYS A 61 -23.03 5.91 24.89
C CYS A 61 -23.15 4.63 24.05
N THR A 62 -23.25 4.78 22.75
CA THR A 62 -23.20 3.71 21.76
C THR A 62 -22.16 4.03 20.72
N THR A 63 -21.54 3.00 20.14
CA THR A 63 -20.58 3.17 19.05
C THR A 63 -21.11 2.50 17.80
N GLU A 64 -21.18 3.24 16.71
CA GLU A 64 -21.41 2.70 15.37
C GLU A 64 -20.06 2.54 14.65
N LEU A 65 -19.81 1.36 14.08
CA LEU A 65 -18.57 1.06 13.38
C LEU A 65 -18.84 0.73 11.93
N THR A 66 -18.24 1.48 11.03
CA THR A 66 -18.29 1.22 9.58
C THR A 66 -16.88 0.95 9.05
N PHE A 67 -16.71 -0.15 8.31
CA PHE A 67 -15.48 -0.43 7.58
C PHE A 67 -15.61 0.07 6.15
N GLY A 68 -14.70 0.95 5.76
CA GLY A 68 -14.57 1.43 4.39
C GLY A 68 -13.86 0.41 3.46
N PRO A 69 -13.73 0.77 2.16
CA PRO A 69 -12.94 0.00 1.20
C PRO A 69 -11.50 -0.22 1.69
N SER A 70 -10.93 -1.39 1.42
CA SER A 70 -9.56 -1.70 1.83
C SER A 70 -8.78 -2.31 0.67
N HIS A 71 -7.50 -1.97 0.56
CA HIS A 71 -6.57 -2.66 -0.31
C HIS A 71 -6.04 -3.92 0.39
N PRO A 72 -6.00 -5.06 -0.30
CA PRO A 72 -5.39 -6.27 0.27
C PRO A 72 -3.87 -6.10 0.38
N ALA A 73 -3.24 -6.78 1.33
CA ALA A 73 -1.78 -6.88 1.36
C ALA A 73 -1.29 -7.68 0.16
N ALA A 74 -0.29 -7.16 -0.56
CA ALA A 74 0.33 -7.85 -1.69
C ALA A 74 1.59 -8.58 -1.23
N LYS A 75 1.58 -9.92 -1.28
CA LYS A 75 2.77 -10.73 -1.03
C LYS A 75 3.59 -10.90 -2.31
N LEU A 76 4.90 -10.95 -2.16
CA LEU A 76 5.81 -11.26 -3.26
C LEU A 76 5.54 -12.69 -3.77
N SER A 77 4.94 -12.81 -4.94
CA SER A 77 4.73 -14.10 -5.61
C SER A 77 5.98 -14.52 -6.40
N ALA A 78 6.08 -15.81 -6.75
CA ALA A 78 7.14 -16.28 -7.63
C ALA A 78 7.12 -15.56 -8.99
N GLY A 79 5.94 -15.23 -9.52
CA GLY A 79 5.79 -14.44 -10.74
C GLY A 79 6.29 -13.00 -10.57
N SER A 80 5.96 -12.34 -9.46
CA SER A 80 6.47 -11.01 -9.11
C SER A 80 7.99 -11.02 -8.94
N GLN A 81 8.56 -12.06 -8.34
CA GLN A 81 10.01 -12.24 -8.25
C GLN A 81 10.66 -12.35 -9.64
N CYS A 82 10.03 -13.06 -10.58
CA CYS A 82 10.50 -13.10 -11.98
C CYS A 82 10.47 -11.73 -12.64
N LEU A 83 9.42 -10.94 -12.44
CA LEU A 83 9.32 -9.56 -12.95
C LEU A 83 10.44 -8.68 -12.39
N TYR A 84 10.65 -8.74 -11.07
CA TYR A 84 11.75 -8.03 -10.42
C TYR A 84 13.12 -8.42 -10.97
N ASN A 85 13.39 -9.71 -11.13
CA ASN A 85 14.68 -10.19 -11.64
C ASN A 85 14.94 -9.67 -13.07
N MET A 86 13.91 -9.63 -13.93
CA MET A 86 14.01 -9.03 -15.26
C MET A 86 14.27 -7.52 -15.19
N ALA A 87 13.55 -6.80 -14.33
CA ALA A 87 13.76 -5.37 -14.15
C ALA A 87 15.16 -5.05 -13.62
N ARG A 88 15.66 -5.84 -12.66
CA ARG A 88 17.02 -5.72 -12.11
C ARG A 88 18.10 -5.94 -13.18
N GLU A 89 17.93 -6.93 -14.05
CA GLU A 89 18.85 -7.19 -15.15
C GLU A 89 18.88 -6.02 -16.15
N ILE A 90 17.68 -5.50 -16.53
CA ILE A 90 17.58 -4.34 -17.41
C ILE A 90 18.25 -3.12 -16.77
N ALA A 91 17.96 -2.84 -15.49
CA ALA A 91 18.57 -1.74 -14.75
C ALA A 91 20.11 -1.84 -14.77
N SER A 92 20.65 -3.02 -14.49
CA SER A 92 22.10 -3.27 -14.53
C SER A 92 22.70 -2.99 -15.92
N ASN A 93 22.02 -3.39 -17.00
CA ASN A 93 22.46 -3.09 -18.37
C ASN A 93 22.40 -1.60 -18.73
N LEU A 94 21.57 -0.83 -18.02
CA LEU A 94 21.49 0.63 -18.13
C LEU A 94 22.46 1.36 -17.18
N GLY A 95 23.32 0.63 -16.46
CA GLY A 95 24.26 1.20 -15.49
C GLY A 95 23.64 1.60 -14.17
N GLU A 96 22.44 1.08 -13.85
CA GLU A 96 21.62 1.43 -12.70
C GLU A 96 21.42 0.22 -11.77
N THR A 97 21.00 0.50 -10.54
CA THR A 97 20.67 -0.54 -9.56
C THR A 97 19.18 -0.49 -9.23
N ALA A 98 18.50 -1.63 -9.33
CA ALA A 98 17.13 -1.77 -8.83
C ALA A 98 17.15 -2.62 -7.56
N THR A 99 16.55 -2.11 -6.49
CA THR A 99 16.34 -2.79 -5.21
C THR A 99 14.89 -3.23 -5.09
N LEU A 100 14.65 -4.32 -4.36
CA LEU A 100 13.31 -4.75 -4.01
C LEU A 100 13.02 -4.25 -2.60
N GLU A 101 11.94 -3.50 -2.47
CA GLU A 101 11.50 -2.94 -1.19
C GLU A 101 10.04 -3.33 -0.92
N GLN A 102 9.72 -3.45 0.35
CA GLN A 102 8.35 -3.61 0.81
C GLN A 102 7.92 -2.30 1.47
N THR A 103 6.78 -1.77 1.06
CA THR A 103 6.26 -0.51 1.59
C THR A 103 4.86 -0.70 2.17
N GLY A 104 4.51 0.09 3.17
CA GLY A 104 3.15 0.15 3.74
C GLY A 104 2.17 0.98 2.90
N GLY A 105 2.60 1.50 1.75
CA GLY A 105 1.72 2.22 0.82
C GLY A 105 0.70 1.29 0.17
N ALA A 106 -0.55 1.74 0.06
CA ALA A 106 -1.59 1.03 -0.67
C ALA A 106 -1.66 1.53 -2.12
N GLY A 107 -1.87 0.61 -3.05
CA GLY A 107 -2.05 0.92 -4.47
C GLY A 107 -2.89 -0.15 -5.17
N ASP A 108 -3.43 0.18 -6.34
CA ASP A 108 -4.28 -0.73 -7.13
C ASP A 108 -3.58 -2.03 -7.53
N ILE A 109 -2.25 -2.01 -7.54
CA ILE A 109 -1.41 -3.19 -7.75
C ILE A 109 -1.73 -4.32 -6.76
N SER A 110 -2.10 -3.98 -5.52
CA SER A 110 -2.46 -4.97 -4.51
C SER A 110 -3.75 -5.71 -4.84
N ILE A 111 -4.67 -5.08 -5.55
CA ILE A 111 -5.92 -5.69 -6.04
C ILE A 111 -5.59 -6.72 -7.12
N ALA A 112 -4.71 -6.38 -8.06
CA ALA A 112 -4.25 -7.30 -9.09
C ALA A 112 -3.48 -8.49 -8.49
N ALA A 113 -2.63 -8.25 -7.50
CA ALA A 113 -1.91 -9.29 -6.77
C ALA A 113 -2.86 -10.24 -6.04
N ALA A 114 -3.91 -9.72 -5.39
CA ALA A 114 -4.93 -10.52 -4.71
C ALA A 114 -5.73 -11.39 -5.68
N ALA A 115 -5.90 -10.95 -6.94
CA ALA A 115 -6.48 -11.75 -8.02
C ALA A 115 -5.51 -12.79 -8.59
N GLY A 116 -4.30 -12.93 -8.04
CA GLY A 116 -3.30 -13.92 -8.46
C GLY A 116 -2.38 -13.47 -9.59
N ALA A 117 -2.47 -12.23 -10.05
CA ALA A 117 -1.59 -11.73 -11.10
C ALA A 117 -0.17 -11.46 -10.54
N PRO A 118 0.90 -11.82 -11.27
CA PRO A 118 2.23 -11.30 -10.99
C PRO A 118 2.26 -9.78 -11.16
N VAL A 119 2.81 -9.07 -10.17
CA VAL A 119 2.82 -7.61 -10.16
C VAL A 119 4.23 -7.08 -9.83
N LEU A 120 4.52 -5.90 -10.34
CA LEU A 120 5.72 -5.11 -10.02
C LEU A 120 5.34 -3.63 -9.99
N ASP A 121 5.65 -2.97 -8.88
CA ASP A 121 5.43 -1.55 -8.68
C ASP A 121 6.75 -0.76 -8.71
N GLY A 122 6.66 0.58 -8.55
CA GLY A 122 7.82 1.45 -8.48
C GLY A 122 8.50 1.77 -9.82
N LEU A 123 7.83 1.48 -10.94
CA LEU A 123 8.35 1.80 -12.29
C LEU A 123 8.13 3.26 -12.70
N GLY A 124 7.37 4.02 -11.91
CA GLY A 124 7.12 5.44 -12.15
C GLY A 124 8.30 6.35 -11.78
N MET A 125 8.01 7.65 -11.72
CA MET A 125 9.01 8.68 -11.41
C MET A 125 9.61 8.53 -10.03
N GLU A 126 10.90 8.81 -9.92
CA GLU A 126 11.57 9.00 -8.63
C GLU A 126 11.25 10.38 -8.08
N GLY A 127 11.00 10.48 -6.79
CA GLY A 127 10.69 11.74 -6.13
C GLY A 127 10.72 11.60 -4.62
N ALA A 128 10.28 12.63 -3.94
CA ALA A 128 10.11 12.63 -2.49
C ALA A 128 9.00 13.61 -2.07
N GLY A 129 8.65 13.60 -0.79
CA GLY A 129 7.66 14.50 -0.22
C GLY A 129 6.21 14.16 -0.59
N ALA A 130 5.91 12.91 -0.98
CA ALA A 130 4.56 12.50 -1.33
C ALA A 130 3.54 12.91 -0.25
N HIS A 131 2.40 13.44 -0.69
CA HIS A 131 1.33 13.96 0.17
C HIS A 131 1.68 15.24 0.95
N THR A 132 2.75 15.93 0.58
CA THR A 132 3.12 17.24 1.16
C THR A 132 3.16 18.33 0.08
N ARG A 133 3.31 19.61 0.52
CA ARG A 133 3.47 20.74 -0.42
C ARG A 133 4.86 20.75 -1.07
N GLU A 134 5.82 20.03 -0.52
CA GLU A 134 7.19 19.89 -0.98
C GLU A 134 7.36 18.66 -1.90
N GLU A 135 6.26 18.04 -2.34
CA GLU A 135 6.32 16.91 -3.26
C GLU A 135 6.98 17.30 -4.58
N PHE A 136 7.96 16.50 -4.99
CA PHE A 136 8.67 16.72 -6.25
C PHE A 136 9.01 15.41 -6.98
N ALA A 137 9.18 15.51 -8.30
CA ALA A 137 9.66 14.45 -9.17
C ALA A 137 11.03 14.81 -9.78
N LYS A 138 11.94 13.84 -9.87
CA LYS A 138 13.27 13.97 -10.45
C LYS A 138 13.22 13.79 -11.96
N LEU A 139 13.03 14.87 -12.72
CA LEU A 139 12.89 14.81 -14.17
C LEU A 139 14.10 14.21 -14.89
N ASN A 140 15.31 14.36 -14.35
CA ASN A 140 16.53 13.76 -14.90
C ASN A 140 16.52 12.21 -14.81
N ARG A 141 15.66 11.61 -14.00
CA ARG A 141 15.48 10.15 -13.88
C ARG A 141 14.43 9.59 -14.85
N MET A 142 13.64 10.45 -15.47
CA MET A 142 12.57 10.06 -16.41
C MET A 142 13.06 9.19 -17.57
N PRO A 143 14.14 9.53 -18.29
CA PRO A 143 14.61 8.71 -19.42
C PRO A 143 14.93 7.27 -18.99
N TYR A 144 15.60 7.09 -17.85
CA TYR A 144 15.89 5.76 -17.29
C TYR A 144 14.61 4.98 -16.97
N LYS A 145 13.64 5.61 -16.31
CA LYS A 145 12.38 4.94 -15.95
C LYS A 145 11.55 4.53 -17.16
N ILE A 146 11.52 5.38 -18.18
CA ILE A 146 10.86 5.07 -19.46
C ILE A 146 11.54 3.88 -20.14
N GLU A 147 12.86 3.90 -20.24
CA GLU A 147 13.64 2.83 -20.88
C GLU A 147 13.48 1.50 -20.16
N LEU A 148 13.56 1.50 -18.81
CA LEU A 148 13.34 0.33 -17.97
C LEU A 148 11.95 -0.29 -18.23
N ALA A 149 10.91 0.54 -18.18
CA ALA A 149 9.53 0.08 -18.41
C ALA A 149 9.32 -0.43 -19.84
N ALA A 150 9.83 0.26 -20.85
CA ALA A 150 9.73 -0.14 -22.24
C ALA A 150 10.41 -1.48 -22.52
N GLN A 151 11.63 -1.68 -22.03
CA GLN A 151 12.35 -2.95 -22.17
C GLN A 151 11.67 -4.09 -21.43
N LEU A 152 11.13 -3.84 -20.23
CA LEU A 152 10.38 -4.85 -19.46
C LEU A 152 9.13 -5.30 -20.22
N ILE A 153 8.34 -4.36 -20.75
CA ILE A 153 7.15 -4.66 -21.57
C ILE A 153 7.55 -5.43 -22.84
N ALA A 154 8.61 -5.00 -23.53
CA ALA A 154 9.08 -5.68 -24.73
C ALA A 154 9.48 -7.14 -24.44
N ARG A 155 10.22 -7.41 -23.34
CA ARG A 155 10.61 -8.76 -22.93
C ARG A 155 9.41 -9.66 -22.58
N LEU A 156 8.39 -9.10 -21.92
CA LEU A 156 7.18 -9.82 -21.54
C LEU A 156 6.32 -10.18 -22.76
N THR A 157 6.13 -9.25 -23.68
CA THR A 157 5.33 -9.47 -24.89
C THR A 157 6.01 -10.46 -25.86
N TRP A 158 7.33 -10.44 -25.93
CA TRP A 158 8.11 -11.34 -26.76
C TRP A 158 8.05 -12.80 -26.25
N ARG A 159 8.19 -13.02 -24.95
CA ARG A 159 8.03 -14.35 -24.33
C ARG A 159 6.67 -14.99 -24.62
N ARG A 160 5.61 -14.19 -24.62
CA ARG A 160 4.26 -14.67 -24.97
C ARG A 160 4.14 -15.20 -26.41
N ARG A 161 5.00 -14.75 -27.33
CA ARG A 161 5.00 -15.20 -28.74
C ARG A 161 5.88 -16.43 -29.00
N GLY A 162 6.35 -17.12 -27.97
CA GLY A 162 7.14 -18.35 -28.09
C GLY A 162 8.53 -18.15 -28.71
N ARG A 163 9.03 -16.92 -28.73
CA ARG A 163 10.38 -16.61 -29.23
C ARG A 163 11.29 -16.33 -28.03
N THR A 164 12.34 -17.10 -27.87
CA THR A 164 13.43 -16.86 -26.90
C THR A 164 14.39 -15.84 -27.48
N PHE A 165 14.73 -14.80 -26.70
CA PHE A 165 15.93 -14.02 -26.97
C PHE A 165 17.15 -14.79 -26.48
N PHE A 166 18.14 -14.87 -27.33
CA PHE A 166 19.47 -15.32 -26.98
C PHE A 166 20.25 -14.17 -26.30
#